data_b9a081cc4fa74ba6bcb1059bcfa50f7f
#
_entry.id   b9a081cc4fa74ba6bcb1059bcfa50f7f
#
_cell.length_a   1.000
_cell.length_b   1.000
_cell.length_c   1.000
_cell.angle_alpha   90.00
_cell.angle_beta   90.00
_cell.angle_gamma   90.00
#
_symmetry.space_group_name_H-M   'P 1'
#
loop_
_entity.id
_entity.type
_entity.pdbx_description
1 polymer ?
#
loop_
_entity_poly.entity_id
_entity_poly.type
_entity_poly.pdbx_seq_one_letter_code
_entity_poly.pdbx_strand_id
1 'polypeptide(L)'
;VQIGDSHTAGDLFTGAWRSEGQQRYGRGGRGVLPAGRPYRGYMTMGVTAGQTDGWTTNSLMGRQYSKDGPALGFTGFTQTARISGAKLTLAADNSNFTFDKFSLCGVTGPEMGAVRVILGSVTQEFSFSAPKIDAACFDVLSSNLESRVEVETLSDQPVSLTSWTTMRSSGGLIISNLG
;
A
#
# COMPACT_ATOMS: atom_id res chain seq x y z
N VAL A 1 11.98 -8.12 -6.61
CA VAL A 1 11.10 -8.60 -5.53
C VAL A 1 11.88 -9.63 -4.73
N GLN A 2 11.82 -9.54 -3.41
CA GLN A 2 12.30 -10.56 -2.49
C GLN A 2 11.10 -11.18 -1.78
N ILE A 3 11.08 -12.50 -1.71
CA ILE A 3 10.09 -13.29 -0.97
C ILE A 3 10.87 -14.07 0.09
N GLY A 4 10.36 -14.15 1.29
CA GLY A 4 11.02 -14.83 2.40
C GLY A 4 10.06 -15.14 3.54
N ASP A 5 10.64 -15.49 4.68
CA ASP A 5 9.94 -15.81 5.92
C ASP A 5 9.95 -14.63 6.92
N SER A 6 9.67 -14.91 8.19
CA SER A 6 9.65 -13.91 9.27
C SER A 6 10.98 -13.14 9.46
N HIS A 7 12.13 -13.70 9.05
CA HIS A 7 13.40 -12.99 9.10
C HIS A 7 13.47 -11.90 8.01
N THR A 8 12.81 -12.13 6.89
CA THR A 8 12.68 -11.14 5.81
C THR A 8 11.64 -10.07 6.13
N ALA A 9 10.58 -10.42 6.87
CA ALA A 9 9.44 -9.53 7.17
C ALA A 9 9.83 -8.21 7.85
N GLY A 10 10.89 -8.20 8.66
CA GLY A 10 11.41 -6.98 9.31
C GLY A 10 12.08 -5.98 8.37
N ASP A 11 12.25 -6.31 7.08
CA ASP A 11 12.85 -5.48 6.02
C ASP A 11 14.28 -4.96 6.29
N LEU A 12 14.95 -5.43 7.34
CA LEU A 12 16.28 -4.95 7.69
C LEU A 12 17.31 -5.28 6.60
N PHE A 13 17.38 -6.55 6.19
CA PHE A 13 18.29 -6.99 5.15
C PHE A 13 17.93 -6.41 3.78
N THR A 14 16.65 -6.53 3.39
CA THR A 14 16.16 -6.05 2.10
C THR A 14 16.23 -4.52 2.02
N GLY A 15 15.98 -3.83 3.14
CA GLY A 15 16.09 -2.39 3.25
C GLY A 15 17.54 -1.90 3.07
N ALA A 16 18.51 -2.56 3.68
CA ALA A 16 19.93 -2.26 3.50
C ALA A 16 20.35 -2.49 2.04
N TRP A 17 19.98 -3.63 1.45
CA TRP A 17 20.26 -3.95 0.05
C TRP A 17 19.59 -2.97 -0.92
N ARG A 18 18.34 -2.58 -0.65
CA ARG A 18 17.64 -1.54 -1.42
C ARG A 18 18.37 -0.21 -1.35
N SER A 19 18.79 0.21 -0.16
CA SER A 19 19.49 1.48 0.04
C SER A 19 20.81 1.52 -0.73
N GLU A 20 21.61 0.48 -0.64
CA GLU A 20 22.89 0.36 -1.36
C GLU A 20 22.67 0.33 -2.87
N GLY A 21 21.76 -0.49 -3.35
CA GLY A 21 21.44 -0.57 -4.78
C GLY A 21 20.91 0.75 -5.34
N GLN A 22 20.07 1.46 -4.58
CA GLN A 22 19.53 2.76 -5.00
C GLN A 22 20.55 3.88 -5.01
N GLN A 23 21.61 3.82 -4.20
CA GLN A 23 22.74 4.74 -4.29
C GLN A 23 23.47 4.58 -5.63
N ARG A 24 23.61 3.34 -6.11
CA ARG A 24 24.35 3.02 -7.33
C ARG A 24 23.55 3.18 -8.61
N TYR A 25 22.27 2.80 -8.59
CA TYR A 25 21.42 2.69 -9.79
C TYR A 25 20.26 3.69 -9.83
N GLY A 26 20.23 4.63 -8.90
CA GLY A 26 19.16 5.63 -8.79
C GLY A 26 17.99 5.15 -7.91
N ARG A 27 17.29 6.11 -7.32
CA ARG A 27 16.18 5.90 -6.38
C ARG A 27 14.87 5.80 -7.13
N GLY A 28 14.40 4.57 -7.39
CA GLY A 28 13.14 4.31 -8.10
C GLY A 28 11.88 4.36 -7.22
N GLY A 29 12.04 4.49 -5.90
CA GLY A 29 10.94 4.46 -4.92
C GLY A 29 11.04 3.26 -3.97
N ARG A 30 10.08 3.17 -3.02
CA ARG A 30 10.05 2.07 -2.04
C ARG A 30 9.57 0.76 -2.65
N GLY A 31 8.75 0.85 -3.69
CA GLY A 31 8.10 -0.31 -4.31
C GLY A 31 6.85 -0.75 -3.56
N VAL A 32 6.47 -1.99 -3.76
CA VAL A 32 5.21 -2.56 -3.29
C VAL A 32 5.25 -2.89 -1.81
N LEU A 33 4.15 -2.61 -1.14
CA LEU A 33 3.86 -2.90 0.26
C LEU A 33 2.40 -3.37 0.41
N PRO A 34 2.05 -4.15 1.46
CA PRO A 34 0.66 -4.30 1.85
C PRO A 34 0.06 -2.92 2.19
N ALA A 35 -1.21 -2.73 1.89
CA ALA A 35 -1.90 -1.49 2.24
C ALA A 35 -2.03 -1.37 3.77
N GLY A 36 -1.75 -0.18 4.32
CA GLY A 36 -1.86 0.09 5.74
C GLY A 36 -0.87 -0.67 6.63
N ARG A 37 -1.33 -1.05 7.82
CA ARG A 37 -0.57 -1.83 8.81
C ARG A 37 -1.21 -3.21 8.96
N PRO A 38 -0.77 -4.22 8.21
CA PRO A 38 -1.45 -5.52 8.13
C PRO A 38 -1.42 -6.31 9.44
N TYR A 39 -0.49 -6.04 10.34
CA TYR A 39 -0.41 -6.67 11.66
C TYR A 39 0.28 -5.77 12.69
N ARG A 40 0.06 -6.08 13.97
CA ARG A 40 0.73 -5.37 15.07
C ARG A 40 2.24 -5.60 15.00
N GLY A 41 3.01 -4.51 15.01
CA GLY A 41 4.47 -4.57 14.89
C GLY A 41 4.97 -4.62 13.45
N TYR A 42 4.08 -4.41 12.45
CA TYR A 42 4.52 -4.23 11.06
C TYR A 42 5.54 -3.11 10.96
N MET A 43 6.68 -3.46 10.41
CA MET A 43 7.80 -2.55 10.15
C MET A 43 8.25 -2.68 8.71
N THR A 44 8.67 -1.58 8.13
CA THR A 44 9.30 -1.53 6.81
C THR A 44 10.27 -0.37 6.78
N MET A 45 11.40 -0.51 6.10
CA MET A 45 12.40 0.54 6.03
C MET A 45 12.12 1.52 4.91
N GLY A 46 12.31 2.79 5.21
CA GLY A 46 12.21 3.89 4.26
C GLY A 46 10.87 4.60 4.25
N VAL A 47 9.81 3.95 4.75
CA VAL A 47 8.48 4.53 4.87
C VAL A 47 7.79 4.03 6.12
N THR A 48 6.91 4.86 6.69
CA THR A 48 6.07 4.52 7.85
C THR A 48 4.61 4.49 7.44
N ALA A 49 3.96 3.35 7.64
CA ALA A 49 2.53 3.18 7.42
C ALA A 49 1.72 3.51 8.68
N GLY A 50 0.61 4.21 8.50
CA GLY A 50 -0.37 4.52 9.54
C GLY A 50 -1.77 4.13 9.12
N GLN A 51 -2.66 3.94 10.11
CA GLN A 51 -4.08 3.73 9.87
C GLN A 51 -4.91 4.20 11.06
N THR A 52 -6.13 4.65 10.78
CA THR A 52 -7.16 4.89 11.81
C THR A 52 -7.85 3.58 12.19
N ASP A 53 -8.71 3.63 13.19
CA ASP A 53 -9.62 2.52 13.49
C ASP A 53 -10.58 2.25 12.30
N GLY A 54 -11.25 1.10 12.32
CA GLY A 54 -12.23 0.70 11.31
C GLY A 54 -11.68 -0.22 10.21
N TRP A 55 -10.37 -0.46 10.18
CA TRP A 55 -9.77 -1.42 9.26
C TRP A 55 -9.64 -2.80 9.88
N THR A 56 -10.02 -3.81 9.12
CA THR A 56 -9.84 -5.23 9.44
C THR A 56 -8.92 -5.88 8.43
N THR A 57 -8.07 -6.80 8.88
CA THR A 57 -7.11 -7.49 8.03
C THR A 57 -7.57 -8.92 7.74
N ASN A 58 -7.58 -9.32 6.46
CA ASN A 58 -7.49 -10.72 6.05
C ASN A 58 -6.03 -11.01 5.63
N SER A 59 -5.49 -12.15 6.02
CA SER A 59 -4.11 -12.52 5.73
C SER A 59 -3.97 -13.95 5.24
N LEU A 60 -2.88 -14.26 4.54
CA LEU A 60 -2.62 -15.60 4.02
C LEU A 60 -2.52 -16.66 5.12
N MET A 61 -2.10 -16.28 6.31
CA MET A 61 -1.89 -17.20 7.42
C MET A 61 -2.14 -16.54 8.79
N GLY A 62 -2.12 -17.36 9.83
CA GLY A 62 -2.27 -16.91 11.21
C GLY A 62 -3.72 -16.68 11.61
N ARG A 63 -3.91 -15.96 12.71
CA ARG A 63 -5.25 -15.74 13.31
C ARG A 63 -6.14 -14.80 12.49
N GLN A 64 -5.58 -14.07 11.55
CA GLN A 64 -6.29 -13.13 10.69
C GLN A 64 -6.75 -13.77 9.38
N TYR A 65 -6.44 -15.05 9.14
CA TYR A 65 -6.92 -15.75 7.97
C TYR A 65 -8.41 -16.01 8.07
N SER A 66 -9.14 -15.63 7.03
CA SER A 66 -10.56 -15.96 6.85
C SER A 66 -10.78 -16.50 5.44
N LYS A 67 -11.29 -17.72 5.36
CA LYS A 67 -11.64 -18.35 4.08
C LYS A 67 -12.75 -17.56 3.35
N ASP A 68 -13.67 -17.00 4.11
CA ASP A 68 -14.83 -16.24 3.60
C ASP A 68 -14.54 -14.73 3.58
N GLY A 69 -13.29 -14.35 3.82
CA GLY A 69 -12.84 -12.96 3.75
C GLY A 69 -12.64 -12.47 2.32
N PRO A 70 -12.36 -11.18 2.14
CA PRO A 70 -12.05 -10.62 0.83
C PRO A 70 -10.83 -11.30 0.22
N ALA A 71 -10.79 -11.35 -1.12
CA ALA A 71 -9.66 -11.92 -1.86
C ALA A 71 -8.34 -11.28 -1.42
N LEU A 72 -7.31 -12.10 -1.25
CA LEU A 72 -5.98 -11.64 -0.88
C LEU A 72 -5.23 -11.13 -2.11
N GLY A 73 -4.53 -10.02 -1.94
CA GLY A 73 -3.57 -9.56 -2.93
C GLY A 73 -2.27 -10.38 -2.89
N PHE A 74 -1.38 -10.11 -3.84
CA PHE A 74 -0.10 -10.83 -3.94
C PHE A 74 0.86 -10.54 -2.76
N THR A 75 0.58 -9.53 -1.94
CA THR A 75 1.28 -9.27 -0.67
C THR A 75 0.86 -10.23 0.44
N GLY A 76 -0.16 -11.07 0.21
CA GLY A 76 -0.72 -11.98 1.22
C GLY A 76 -1.67 -11.31 2.21
N PHE A 77 -2.00 -10.03 2.01
CA PHE A 77 -2.87 -9.25 2.89
C PHE A 77 -3.96 -8.50 2.13
N THR A 78 -5.06 -8.25 2.81
CA THR A 78 -6.12 -7.34 2.38
C THR A 78 -6.66 -6.59 3.60
N GLN A 79 -6.68 -5.27 3.52
CA GLN A 79 -7.27 -4.38 4.51
C GLN A 79 -8.67 -3.99 4.05
N THR A 80 -9.67 -4.20 4.90
CA THR A 80 -11.06 -3.85 4.59
C THR A 80 -11.61 -2.87 5.62
N ALA A 81 -12.22 -1.77 5.15
CA ALA A 81 -13.03 -0.87 5.94
C ALA A 81 -14.48 -0.87 5.43
N ARG A 82 -15.42 -0.61 6.36
CA ARG A 82 -16.88 -0.52 6.12
C ARG A 82 -17.47 0.71 6.78
N ILE A 83 -16.67 1.74 6.91
CA ILE A 83 -17.06 3.03 7.47
C ILE A 83 -16.50 4.16 6.62
N SER A 84 -17.22 5.26 6.53
CA SER A 84 -16.74 6.49 5.91
C SER A 84 -15.66 7.16 6.76
N GLY A 85 -14.67 7.78 6.14
CA GLY A 85 -13.61 8.52 6.80
C GLY A 85 -12.50 7.68 7.42
N ALA A 86 -12.48 6.36 7.21
CA ALA A 86 -11.35 5.53 7.62
C ALA A 86 -10.13 5.83 6.75
N LYS A 87 -8.97 6.03 7.38
CA LYS A 87 -7.76 6.49 6.70
C LYS A 87 -6.62 5.49 6.78
N LEU A 88 -5.90 5.37 5.68
CA LEU A 88 -4.56 4.80 5.61
C LEU A 88 -3.58 5.89 5.19
N THR A 89 -2.38 5.87 5.77
CA THR A 89 -1.33 6.83 5.42
C THR A 89 -0.01 6.12 5.19
N LEU A 90 0.79 6.63 4.27
CA LEU A 90 2.15 6.21 4.06
C LEU A 90 3.04 7.44 3.98
N ALA A 91 4.04 7.52 4.85
CA ALA A 91 4.96 8.63 4.93
C ALA A 91 6.40 8.17 4.66
N ALA A 92 7.14 8.92 3.84
CA ALA A 92 8.57 8.71 3.65
C ALA A 92 9.33 9.10 4.93
N ASP A 93 10.24 8.24 5.39
CA ASP A 93 11.03 8.48 6.60
C ASP A 93 12.04 9.61 6.42
N ASN A 94 12.46 9.86 5.18
CA ASN A 94 13.33 10.97 4.80
C ASN A 94 13.26 11.23 3.28
N SER A 95 13.98 12.26 2.80
CA SER A 95 13.96 12.67 1.39
C SER A 95 14.43 11.61 0.38
N ASN A 96 15.15 10.58 0.82
CA ASN A 96 15.59 9.49 -0.07
C ASN A 96 14.43 8.61 -0.51
N PHE A 97 13.33 8.58 0.25
CA PHE A 97 12.16 7.72 0.01
C PHE A 97 10.92 8.50 -0.44
N THR A 98 11.06 9.81 -0.72
CA THR A 98 9.99 10.60 -1.35
C THR A 98 9.64 10.04 -2.73
N PHE A 99 8.42 10.25 -3.18
CA PHE A 99 7.84 9.67 -4.39
C PHE A 99 6.91 10.66 -5.08
N ASP A 100 6.76 10.56 -6.38
CA ASP A 100 5.85 11.37 -7.19
C ASP A 100 4.78 10.51 -7.89
N LYS A 101 4.90 9.18 -7.77
CA LYS A 101 3.90 8.24 -8.26
C LYS A 101 3.48 7.29 -7.14
N PHE A 102 2.17 7.18 -6.96
CA PHE A 102 1.52 6.26 -6.02
C PHE A 102 0.53 5.39 -6.78
N SER A 103 0.58 4.09 -6.53
CA SER A 103 -0.36 3.12 -7.09
C SER A 103 -1.10 2.43 -5.95
N LEU A 104 -2.42 2.35 -6.03
CA LEU A 104 -3.28 1.71 -5.05
C LEU A 104 -4.03 0.56 -5.71
N CYS A 105 -3.90 -0.65 -5.17
CA CYS A 105 -4.62 -1.82 -5.65
C CYS A 105 -5.63 -2.32 -4.62
N GLY A 106 -6.76 -2.80 -5.11
CA GLY A 106 -7.83 -3.34 -4.29
C GLY A 106 -8.73 -4.30 -5.04
N VAL A 107 -9.71 -4.81 -4.33
CA VAL A 107 -10.74 -5.71 -4.87
C VAL A 107 -11.92 -4.88 -5.34
N THR A 108 -12.34 -5.08 -6.58
CA THR A 108 -13.58 -4.51 -7.12
C THR A 108 -14.72 -5.50 -6.98
N GLY A 109 -15.96 -5.02 -7.02
CA GLY A 109 -17.14 -5.87 -7.01
C GLY A 109 -18.44 -5.07 -6.87
N PRO A 110 -19.59 -5.77 -6.90
CA PRO A 110 -20.87 -5.14 -6.62
C PRO A 110 -20.89 -4.51 -5.22
N GLU A 111 -21.47 -3.33 -5.10
CA GLU A 111 -21.64 -2.62 -3.81
C GLU A 111 -20.32 -2.26 -3.08
N MET A 112 -19.18 -2.34 -3.77
CA MET A 112 -17.93 -1.85 -3.21
C MET A 112 -17.92 -0.32 -3.19
N GLY A 113 -17.23 0.24 -2.18
CA GLY A 113 -17.14 1.67 -1.96
C GLY A 113 -16.07 2.35 -2.82
N ALA A 114 -15.83 3.61 -2.50
CA ALA A 114 -14.86 4.48 -3.14
C ALA A 114 -13.87 5.04 -2.11
N VAL A 115 -12.72 5.45 -2.59
CA VAL A 115 -11.70 6.11 -1.78
C VAL A 115 -11.30 7.45 -2.42
N ARG A 116 -10.85 8.35 -1.56
CA ARG A 116 -10.09 9.54 -1.95
C ARG A 116 -8.63 9.31 -1.66
N VAL A 117 -7.76 9.58 -2.64
CA VAL A 117 -6.31 9.55 -2.50
C VAL A 117 -5.79 10.97 -2.57
N ILE A 118 -4.98 11.37 -1.58
CA ILE A 118 -4.36 12.68 -1.49
C ILE A 118 -2.84 12.48 -1.54
N LEU A 119 -2.20 13.01 -2.59
CA LEU A 119 -0.77 12.97 -2.82
C LEU A 119 -0.27 14.40 -3.04
N GLY A 120 0.30 15.04 -2.00
CA GLY A 120 0.63 16.44 -2.03
C GLY A 120 -0.59 17.31 -2.30
N SER A 121 -0.55 18.09 -3.39
CA SER A 121 -1.67 18.92 -3.85
C SER A 121 -2.69 18.15 -4.73
N VAL A 122 -2.37 16.93 -5.14
CA VAL A 122 -3.22 16.12 -6.00
C VAL A 122 -4.24 15.36 -5.16
N THR A 123 -5.53 15.48 -5.51
CA THR A 123 -6.62 14.74 -4.90
C THR A 123 -7.41 14.04 -6.01
N GLN A 124 -7.57 12.72 -5.89
CA GLN A 124 -8.35 11.91 -6.83
C GLN A 124 -9.24 10.93 -6.08
N GLU A 125 -10.40 10.64 -6.66
CA GLU A 125 -11.36 9.66 -6.12
C GLU A 125 -11.44 8.45 -7.07
N PHE A 126 -11.47 7.26 -6.48
CA PHE A 126 -11.53 6.01 -7.21
C PHE A 126 -12.64 5.13 -6.64
N SER A 127 -13.47 4.60 -7.54
CA SER A 127 -14.51 3.64 -7.19
C SER A 127 -14.01 2.21 -7.40
N PHE A 128 -14.27 1.36 -6.40
CA PHE A 128 -14.09 -0.09 -6.51
C PHE A 128 -15.40 -0.82 -6.89
N SER A 129 -16.49 -0.07 -7.11
CA SER A 129 -17.75 -0.67 -7.58
C SER A 129 -17.61 -1.15 -9.02
N ALA A 130 -17.92 -2.43 -9.24
CA ALA A 130 -17.87 -3.09 -10.55
C ALA A 130 -18.89 -4.23 -10.61
N PRO A 131 -19.34 -4.66 -11.81
CA PRO A 131 -20.31 -5.75 -11.95
C PRO A 131 -19.80 -7.11 -11.47
N LYS A 132 -18.48 -7.30 -11.41
CA LYS A 132 -17.83 -8.56 -11.06
C LYS A 132 -16.74 -8.32 -10.02
N ILE A 133 -16.49 -9.34 -9.21
CA ILE A 133 -15.33 -9.37 -8.31
C ILE A 133 -14.07 -9.56 -9.18
N ASP A 134 -13.16 -8.60 -9.06
CA ASP A 134 -11.87 -8.58 -9.77
C ASP A 134 -10.86 -7.74 -8.97
N ALA A 135 -9.67 -7.57 -9.50
CA ALA A 135 -8.65 -6.67 -8.96
C ALA A 135 -8.53 -5.42 -9.83
N ALA A 136 -8.39 -4.27 -9.20
CA ALA A 136 -8.07 -3.03 -9.90
C ALA A 136 -6.94 -2.29 -9.19
N CYS A 137 -6.13 -1.58 -9.99
CA CYS A 137 -5.10 -0.67 -9.51
C CYS A 137 -5.32 0.71 -10.12
N PHE A 138 -5.12 1.74 -9.32
CA PHE A 138 -5.24 3.13 -9.70
C PHE A 138 -3.94 3.86 -9.43
N ASP A 139 -3.49 4.65 -10.39
CA ASP A 139 -2.27 5.45 -10.29
C ASP A 139 -2.60 6.92 -10.02
N VAL A 140 -1.86 7.53 -9.10
CA VAL A 140 -1.87 8.97 -8.82
C VAL A 140 -0.47 9.50 -9.04
N LEU A 141 -0.35 10.59 -9.80
CA LEU A 141 0.93 11.26 -10.07
C LEU A 141 0.91 12.69 -9.53
N SER A 142 1.99 13.07 -8.88
CA SER A 142 2.29 14.45 -8.50
C SER A 142 3.38 15.03 -9.41
N SER A 143 3.38 16.33 -9.62
CA SER A 143 4.49 17.04 -10.28
C SER A 143 5.72 17.19 -9.38
N ASN A 144 5.57 16.95 -8.08
CA ASN A 144 6.62 17.09 -7.08
C ASN A 144 6.89 15.75 -6.37
N LEU A 145 8.09 15.63 -5.79
CA LEU A 145 8.40 14.55 -4.87
C LEU A 145 7.69 14.79 -3.54
N GLU A 146 6.75 13.93 -3.21
CA GLU A 146 5.93 14.01 -2.01
C GLU A 146 6.49 13.12 -0.90
N SER A 147 6.30 13.52 0.33
CA SER A 147 6.71 12.76 1.51
C SER A 147 5.56 11.95 2.11
N ARG A 148 4.32 12.16 1.68
CA ARG A 148 3.14 11.53 2.29
C ARG A 148 2.03 11.32 1.26
N VAL A 149 1.33 10.21 1.41
CA VAL A 149 0.04 9.95 0.76
C VAL A 149 -0.97 9.55 1.82
N GLU A 150 -2.22 9.94 1.62
CA GLU A 150 -3.37 9.56 2.43
C GLU A 150 -4.44 8.93 1.53
N VAL A 151 -5.06 7.86 2.00
CA VAL A 151 -6.21 7.18 1.38
C VAL A 151 -7.34 7.22 2.39
N GLU A 152 -8.51 7.74 2.01
CA GLU A 152 -9.69 7.88 2.85
C GLU A 152 -10.91 7.21 2.21
N THR A 153 -11.66 6.43 2.96
CA THR A 153 -12.93 5.85 2.51
C THR A 153 -14.03 6.90 2.45
N LEU A 154 -14.87 6.87 1.40
CA LEU A 154 -15.87 7.90 1.15
C LEU A 154 -17.29 7.53 1.58
N SER A 155 -17.52 6.27 1.94
CA SER A 155 -18.83 5.78 2.35
C SER A 155 -18.70 4.58 3.29
N ASP A 156 -19.83 4.07 3.79
CA ASP A 156 -19.91 2.86 4.62
C ASP A 156 -19.92 1.57 3.78
N GLN A 157 -19.86 1.70 2.45
CA GLN A 157 -19.69 0.53 1.58
C GLN A 157 -18.28 -0.06 1.75
N PRO A 158 -18.13 -1.40 1.62
CA PRO A 158 -16.83 -2.03 1.83
C PRO A 158 -15.78 -1.56 0.84
N VAL A 159 -14.59 -1.24 1.34
CA VAL A 159 -13.39 -1.00 0.54
C VAL A 159 -12.33 -2.00 0.98
N SER A 160 -11.83 -2.81 0.05
CA SER A 160 -10.83 -3.86 0.30
C SER A 160 -9.56 -3.57 -0.48
N LEU A 161 -8.51 -3.10 0.21
CA LEU A 161 -7.24 -2.68 -0.35
C LEU A 161 -6.18 -3.76 -0.14
N THR A 162 -5.49 -4.15 -1.20
CA THR A 162 -4.54 -5.28 -1.18
C THR A 162 -3.08 -4.84 -1.12
N SER A 163 -2.75 -3.75 -1.78
CA SER A 163 -1.39 -3.23 -1.81
C SER A 163 -1.36 -1.77 -2.23
N TRP A 164 -0.25 -1.13 -1.94
CA TRP A 164 0.14 0.16 -2.50
C TRP A 164 1.60 0.15 -2.92
N THR A 165 1.95 1.05 -3.81
CA THR A 165 3.31 1.15 -4.35
C THR A 165 3.71 2.61 -4.43
N THR A 166 4.92 2.93 -3.99
CA THR A 166 5.51 4.24 -4.21
C THR A 166 6.67 4.15 -5.17
N MET A 167 6.69 5.06 -6.14
CA MET A 167 7.70 5.10 -7.21
C MET A 167 8.13 6.54 -7.48
N ARG A 168 9.24 6.66 -8.20
CA ARG A 168 9.68 7.93 -8.82
C ARG A 168 9.56 7.82 -10.33
N SER A 169 8.93 8.80 -10.95
CA SER A 169 8.80 8.90 -12.40
C SER A 169 10.15 9.06 -13.10
N SER A 170 11.15 9.60 -12.40
CA SER A 170 12.55 9.66 -12.87
C SER A 170 13.19 8.28 -13.09
N GLY A 171 12.55 7.21 -12.63
CA GLY A 171 13.11 5.86 -12.70
C GLY A 171 14.13 5.56 -11.61
N GLY A 172 14.76 4.40 -11.74
CA GLY A 172 15.77 3.89 -10.79
C GLY A 172 15.44 2.47 -10.31
N LEU A 173 16.25 1.98 -9.37
CA LEU A 173 16.09 0.64 -8.81
C LEU A 173 14.92 0.61 -7.81
N ILE A 174 14.08 -0.41 -7.94
CA ILE A 174 13.01 -0.74 -6.99
C ILE A 174 13.24 -2.16 -6.47
N ILE A 175 13.30 -2.33 -5.16
CA ILE A 175 13.35 -3.65 -4.51
C ILE A 175 12.20 -3.72 -3.50
N SER A 176 11.18 -4.54 -3.80
CA SER A 176 10.06 -4.81 -2.92
C SER A 176 10.33 -6.03 -2.05
N ASN A 177 9.94 -5.97 -0.81
CA ASN A 177 10.01 -7.05 0.16
C ASN A 177 8.60 -7.61 0.42
N LEU A 178 8.43 -8.90 0.21
CA LEU A 178 7.19 -9.65 0.42
C LEU A 178 7.42 -10.83 1.38
N GLY A 179 8.19 -10.61 2.42
CA GLY A 179 8.43 -11.56 3.51
C GLY A 179 7.53 -11.35 4.69
#